data_a53ca2cd720eefe701587544f3c36c14
#
_entry.id   a53ca2cd720eefe701587544f3c36c14
#
_cell.length_a   1.000
_cell.length_b   1.000
_cell.length_c   1.000
_cell.angle_alpha   90.00
_cell.angle_beta   90.00
_cell.angle_gamma   90.00
#
_symmetry.space_group_name_H-M   'P 1'
#
loop_
_entity.id
_entity.type
_entity.pdbx_description
1 polymer ?
#
loop_
_entity_poly.entity_id
_entity_poly.type
_entity_poly.pdbx_seq_one_letter_code
_entity_poly.pdbx_strand_id
1 'polypeptide(L)'
;MRATGLSKWAVIVSAAMVLAGQASGQEMAAVESTAIQPVQVKRTIVVSIEDRKLALLEDGQVKRVYTVAVGKTSTPSPVGAFAIQRRVRNPVYQHDGKVVPPGPQNPVGTRWMGLTIKGYGIHGTNEPKSIGKASSHGCIRMARKDLEEMYEMVRVGDTVELIGQRSEETAQLFGDRKPATAEQPVVMASAVPATAPSAAASEVAGGAN
;
A
#
# COMPACT_ATOMS: atom_id res chain seq x y z
N MET A 1 36.67 69.83 7.68
CA MET A 1 38.05 70.10 7.18
C MET A 1 38.32 69.17 6.01
N ARG A 2 38.37 69.77 4.88
CA ARG A 2 39.33 69.61 3.74
C ARG A 2 39.48 68.17 3.21
N ALA A 3 39.34 67.88 2.01
CA ALA A 3 39.41 68.49 0.66
C ALA A 3 39.97 67.42 -0.27
N THR A 4 39.25 67.15 -1.36
CA THR A 4 39.65 67.31 -2.79
C THR A 4 40.75 66.39 -3.31
N GLY A 5 40.46 65.81 -4.47
CA GLY A 5 41.45 65.27 -5.38
C GLY A 5 40.80 64.63 -6.60
N LEU A 6 40.24 65.47 -7.48
CA LEU A 6 40.02 65.11 -8.90
C LEU A 6 41.37 64.96 -9.61
N SER A 7 41.53 63.95 -10.45
CA SER A 7 42.46 64.08 -11.57
C SER A 7 41.90 63.37 -12.82
N LYS A 8 41.62 64.20 -13.83
CA LYS A 8 41.32 63.88 -15.21
C LYS A 8 42.62 63.64 -15.97
N TRP A 9 42.68 62.70 -16.89
CA TRP A 9 43.48 62.72 -18.11
C TRP A 9 42.86 61.66 -19.03
N ALA A 10 42.13 61.98 -20.04
CA ALA A 10 42.42 62.42 -21.41
C ALA A 10 42.91 61.28 -22.34
N VAL A 11 41.97 60.86 -23.14
CA VAL A 11 41.92 60.47 -24.57
C VAL A 11 43.28 60.33 -25.27
N ILE A 12 43.49 59.19 -25.90
CA ILE A 12 44.11 59.11 -27.20
C ILE A 12 43.40 58.04 -28.03
N VAL A 13 42.81 58.51 -29.15
CA VAL A 13 42.28 57.73 -30.25
C VAL A 13 43.47 57.32 -31.15
N SER A 14 43.57 56.04 -31.47
CA SER A 14 44.35 55.63 -32.67
C SER A 14 43.59 54.49 -33.34
N ALA A 15 43.10 54.82 -34.47
CA ALA A 15 42.58 53.92 -35.52
C ALA A 15 43.78 53.15 -36.15
N ALA A 16 43.68 51.88 -36.30
CA ALA A 16 44.43 51.14 -37.30
C ALA A 16 43.64 49.93 -37.77
N MET A 17 43.51 49.88 -38.99
CA MET A 17 42.76 49.16 -39.97
C MET A 17 43.13 47.66 -40.06
N VAL A 18 42.07 46.84 -40.24
CA VAL A 18 41.91 45.69 -41.16
C VAL A 18 43.00 44.61 -41.23
N LEU A 19 42.61 43.41 -40.87
CA LEU A 19 42.82 42.23 -41.76
C LEU A 19 41.70 41.22 -41.52
N ALA A 20 40.95 40.93 -42.58
CA ALA A 20 39.98 39.85 -42.63
C ALA A 20 40.69 38.51 -42.54
N GLY A 21 40.36 37.76 -41.49
CA GLY A 21 40.66 36.34 -41.36
C GLY A 21 39.36 35.60 -41.21
N GLN A 22 38.91 34.97 -42.29
CA GLN A 22 37.83 33.97 -42.22
C GLN A 22 38.34 32.76 -41.46
N ALA A 23 37.99 32.68 -40.22
CA ALA A 23 38.11 31.44 -39.46
C ALA A 23 36.79 30.70 -39.58
N SER A 24 36.82 29.60 -40.32
CA SER A 24 35.76 28.61 -40.45
C SER A 24 35.23 28.24 -39.07
N GLY A 25 34.00 28.71 -38.80
CA GLY A 25 33.28 28.25 -37.61
C GLY A 25 33.01 26.78 -37.75
N GLN A 26 33.78 25.95 -37.03
CA GLN A 26 33.33 24.62 -36.67
C GLN A 26 32.22 24.82 -35.63
N GLU A 27 31.03 24.73 -36.10
CA GLU A 27 29.83 24.51 -35.33
C GLU A 27 30.01 23.16 -34.65
N MET A 28 30.56 23.16 -33.44
CA MET A 28 30.52 22.02 -32.55
C MET A 28 29.05 21.84 -32.20
N ALA A 29 28.39 20.93 -32.95
CA ALA A 29 27.10 20.38 -32.56
C ALA A 29 27.20 19.94 -31.12
N ALA A 30 26.55 20.67 -30.23
CA ALA A 30 26.33 20.23 -28.85
C ALA A 30 25.60 18.90 -28.93
N VAL A 31 26.32 17.82 -28.69
CA VAL A 31 25.71 16.49 -28.47
C VAL A 31 24.92 16.67 -27.17
N GLU A 32 23.65 16.97 -27.34
CA GLU A 32 22.67 16.99 -26.25
C GLU A 32 22.70 15.58 -25.66
N SER A 33 23.41 15.44 -24.56
CA SER A 33 23.45 14.19 -23.78
C SER A 33 22.04 13.94 -23.31
N THR A 34 21.28 13.16 -24.08
CA THR A 34 20.01 12.63 -23.66
C THR A 34 20.29 11.72 -22.47
N ALA A 35 20.30 12.30 -21.28
CA ALA A 35 20.37 11.54 -20.03
C ALA A 35 19.20 10.56 -20.06
N ILE A 36 19.50 9.28 -20.25
CA ILE A 36 18.53 8.20 -20.13
C ILE A 36 18.01 8.26 -18.70
N GLN A 37 16.83 8.87 -18.54
CA GLN A 37 16.13 8.85 -17.26
C GLN A 37 15.87 7.39 -16.93
N PRO A 38 16.26 6.92 -15.75
CA PRO A 38 15.97 5.54 -15.36
C PRO A 38 14.45 5.35 -15.38
N VAL A 39 13.98 4.39 -16.15
CA VAL A 39 12.57 4.02 -16.22
C VAL A 39 12.12 3.71 -14.79
N GLN A 40 11.31 4.59 -14.24
CA GLN A 40 10.76 4.43 -12.89
C GLN A 40 9.62 3.40 -12.96
N VAL A 41 9.94 2.14 -12.67
CA VAL A 41 8.93 1.08 -12.56
C VAL A 41 7.96 1.43 -11.44
N LYS A 42 6.68 1.63 -11.78
CA LYS A 42 5.61 1.87 -10.80
C LYS A 42 5.25 0.57 -10.11
N ARG A 43 5.51 0.48 -8.81
CA ARG A 43 5.14 -0.69 -8.01
C ARG A 43 3.93 -0.41 -7.15
N THR A 44 2.99 -1.36 -7.17
CA THR A 44 1.82 -1.36 -6.32
C THR A 44 1.69 -2.71 -5.64
N ILE A 45 1.50 -2.68 -4.34
CA ILE A 45 1.24 -3.85 -3.50
C ILE A 45 -0.23 -3.82 -3.17
N VAL A 46 -0.99 -4.80 -3.64
CA VAL A 46 -2.42 -4.93 -3.35
C VAL A 46 -2.64 -6.06 -2.36
N VAL A 47 -3.27 -5.76 -1.23
CA VAL A 47 -3.59 -6.75 -0.19
C VAL A 47 -5.10 -6.90 -0.11
N SER A 48 -5.62 -8.08 -0.42
CA SER A 48 -7.00 -8.45 -0.11
C SER A 48 -7.05 -9.02 1.31
N ILE A 49 -7.71 -8.30 2.21
CA ILE A 49 -7.89 -8.72 3.60
C ILE A 49 -8.78 -9.94 3.67
N GLU A 50 -9.85 -9.97 2.89
CA GLU A 50 -10.80 -11.08 2.82
C GLU A 50 -10.16 -12.35 2.25
N ASP A 51 -9.40 -12.24 1.15
CA ASP A 51 -8.72 -13.38 0.53
C ASP A 51 -7.45 -13.80 1.28
N ARG A 52 -6.92 -12.95 2.16
CA ARG A 52 -5.64 -13.15 2.83
C ARG A 52 -4.51 -13.40 1.85
N LYS A 53 -4.51 -12.61 0.78
CA LYS A 53 -3.53 -12.63 -0.30
C LYS A 53 -2.95 -11.23 -0.53
N LEU A 54 -1.73 -11.22 -1.01
CA LEU A 54 -1.00 -10.03 -1.41
C LEU A 54 -0.48 -10.22 -2.83
N ALA A 55 -0.74 -9.27 -3.72
CA ALA A 55 -0.16 -9.21 -5.06
C ALA A 55 0.85 -8.07 -5.15
N LEU A 56 2.00 -8.33 -5.75
CA LEU A 56 2.95 -7.32 -6.18
C LEU A 56 2.77 -7.08 -7.68
N LEU A 57 2.46 -5.83 -8.03
CA LEU A 57 2.31 -5.39 -9.41
C LEU A 57 3.48 -4.48 -9.79
N GLU A 58 3.95 -4.60 -11.02
CA GLU A 58 4.87 -3.68 -11.68
C GLU A 58 4.21 -3.18 -12.96
N ASP A 59 4.07 -1.87 -13.10
CA ASP A 59 3.40 -1.21 -14.23
C ASP A 59 2.00 -1.80 -14.52
N GLY A 60 1.26 -2.11 -13.45
CA GLY A 60 -0.08 -2.69 -13.50
C GLY A 60 -0.13 -4.21 -13.76
N GLN A 61 1.00 -4.86 -13.97
CA GLN A 61 1.06 -6.30 -14.21
C GLN A 61 1.44 -7.07 -12.95
N VAL A 62 0.68 -8.13 -12.65
CA VAL A 62 0.96 -9.02 -11.51
C VAL A 62 2.28 -9.76 -11.72
N LYS A 63 3.22 -9.52 -10.83
CA LYS A 63 4.53 -10.21 -10.82
C LYS A 63 4.56 -11.38 -9.86
N ARG A 64 3.94 -11.23 -8.68
CA ARG A 64 3.91 -12.23 -7.62
C ARG A 64 2.61 -12.17 -6.85
N VAL A 65 2.17 -13.30 -6.36
CA VAL A 65 1.05 -13.42 -5.42
C VAL A 65 1.51 -14.25 -4.23
N TYR A 66 1.21 -13.77 -3.02
CA TYR A 66 1.60 -14.40 -1.78
C TYR A 66 0.39 -14.63 -0.88
N THR A 67 0.44 -15.68 -0.08
CA THR A 67 -0.52 -15.89 1.01
C THR A 67 -0.01 -15.15 2.25
N VAL A 68 -0.90 -14.39 2.91
CA VAL A 68 -0.55 -13.54 4.05
C VAL A 68 -1.47 -13.79 5.23
N ALA A 69 -1.04 -13.39 6.44
CA ALA A 69 -1.96 -13.23 7.56
C ALA A 69 -2.32 -11.75 7.71
N VAL A 70 -3.57 -11.51 8.08
CA VAL A 70 -4.16 -10.19 8.27
C VAL A 70 -4.66 -10.01 9.71
N GLY A 71 -5.11 -8.81 10.04
CA GLY A 71 -5.72 -8.50 11.33
C GLY A 71 -6.92 -9.37 11.65
N LYS A 72 -7.05 -9.80 12.91
CA LYS A 72 -8.24 -10.48 13.41
C LYS A 72 -9.40 -9.47 13.58
N THR A 73 -10.62 -9.95 13.70
CA THR A 73 -11.83 -9.12 13.81
C THR A 73 -11.74 -8.06 14.91
N SER A 74 -11.12 -8.38 16.05
CA SER A 74 -10.95 -7.44 17.17
C SER A 74 -9.84 -6.39 16.95
N THR A 75 -8.93 -6.62 16.02
CA THR A 75 -7.84 -5.71 15.65
C THR A 75 -7.63 -5.80 14.14
N PRO A 76 -8.55 -5.24 13.33
CA PRO A 76 -8.54 -5.39 11.88
C PRO A 76 -7.34 -4.69 11.24
N SER A 77 -6.94 -5.17 10.09
CA SER A 77 -6.01 -4.43 9.23
C SER A 77 -6.69 -3.15 8.74
N PRO A 78 -5.97 -2.03 8.63
CA PRO A 78 -6.53 -0.79 8.08
C PRO A 78 -6.87 -1.00 6.61
N VAL A 79 -7.91 -0.31 6.14
CA VAL A 79 -8.31 -0.27 4.72
C VAL A 79 -7.93 1.08 4.14
N GLY A 80 -7.44 1.10 2.90
CA GLY A 80 -7.08 2.32 2.19
C GLY A 80 -5.74 2.21 1.46
N ALA A 81 -5.29 3.36 0.94
CA ALA A 81 -4.03 3.49 0.22
C ALA A 81 -2.95 4.08 1.14
N PHE A 82 -1.82 3.43 1.16
CA PHE A 82 -0.63 3.76 1.95
C PHE A 82 0.60 3.69 1.06
N ALA A 83 1.76 4.01 1.61
CA ALA A 83 3.04 3.77 0.96
C ALA A 83 4.02 3.13 1.93
N ILE A 84 5.03 2.43 1.40
CA ILE A 84 6.16 1.98 2.21
C ILE A 84 6.95 3.21 2.66
N GLN A 85 6.97 3.47 3.96
CA GLN A 85 7.69 4.59 4.54
C GLN A 85 9.14 4.24 4.90
N ARG A 86 9.37 3.02 5.35
CA ARG A 86 10.72 2.54 5.68
C ARG A 86 10.85 1.04 5.54
N ARG A 87 12.08 0.59 5.34
CA ARG A 87 12.44 -0.81 5.21
C ARG A 87 13.56 -1.14 6.19
N VAL A 88 13.44 -2.22 6.93
CA VAL A 88 14.43 -2.65 7.93
C VAL A 88 14.73 -4.13 7.76
N ARG A 89 16.03 -4.47 7.67
CA ARG A 89 16.53 -5.84 7.73
C ARG A 89 16.84 -6.19 9.18
N ASN A 90 16.49 -7.39 9.60
CA ASN A 90 16.73 -7.91 10.94
C ASN A 90 16.27 -6.91 12.03
N PRO A 91 14.98 -6.54 12.05
CA PRO A 91 14.47 -5.55 12.98
C PRO A 91 14.56 -6.03 14.42
N VAL A 92 14.79 -5.09 15.33
CA VAL A 92 14.48 -5.29 16.74
C VAL A 92 12.98 -5.06 16.90
N TYR A 93 12.27 -6.01 17.50
CA TYR A 93 10.89 -5.80 17.88
C TYR A 93 10.81 -5.05 19.20
N GLN A 94 10.00 -4.00 19.25
CA GLN A 94 9.77 -3.22 20.46
C GLN A 94 8.30 -2.81 20.53
N HIS A 95 7.60 -3.28 21.57
CA HIS A 95 6.20 -2.99 21.79
C HIS A 95 5.85 -3.21 23.27
N ASP A 96 5.14 -2.27 23.88
CA ASP A 96 4.68 -2.32 25.27
C ASP A 96 5.78 -2.74 26.26
N GLY A 97 6.94 -2.09 26.15
CA GLY A 97 8.10 -2.37 27.03
C GLY A 97 8.84 -3.67 26.72
N LYS A 98 8.30 -4.52 25.85
CA LYS A 98 8.97 -5.76 25.44
C LYS A 98 9.93 -5.46 24.29
N VAL A 99 11.18 -5.89 24.44
CA VAL A 99 12.21 -5.82 23.41
C VAL A 99 12.67 -7.22 23.04
N VAL A 100 12.59 -7.55 21.74
CA VAL A 100 13.08 -8.83 21.21
C VAL A 100 14.11 -8.57 20.13
N PRO A 101 15.34 -9.03 20.29
CA PRO A 101 16.40 -8.86 19.28
C PRO A 101 16.09 -9.64 18.00
N PRO A 102 16.81 -9.38 16.90
CA PRO A 102 16.74 -10.20 15.71
C PRO A 102 16.98 -11.68 16.02
N GLY A 103 16.20 -12.56 15.40
CA GLY A 103 16.34 -14.00 15.61
C GLY A 103 15.03 -14.78 15.41
N PRO A 104 15.06 -16.09 15.62
CA PRO A 104 13.89 -16.97 15.40
C PRO A 104 12.67 -16.65 16.26
N GLN A 105 12.89 -16.07 17.43
CA GLN A 105 11.84 -15.69 18.37
C GLN A 105 11.25 -14.29 18.11
N ASN A 106 11.80 -13.55 17.13
CA ASN A 106 11.32 -12.22 16.84
C ASN A 106 9.95 -12.29 16.13
N PRO A 107 8.89 -11.68 16.71
CA PRO A 107 7.53 -11.77 16.16
C PRO A 107 7.34 -11.04 14.83
N VAL A 108 8.26 -10.13 14.45
CA VAL A 108 8.23 -9.45 13.14
C VAL A 108 9.23 -10.05 12.13
N GLY A 109 9.88 -11.13 12.50
CA GLY A 109 10.76 -11.90 11.61
C GLY A 109 11.99 -11.14 11.13
N THR A 110 12.43 -11.45 9.90
CA THR A 110 13.73 -10.98 9.34
C THR A 110 13.63 -9.66 8.59
N ARG A 111 12.45 -9.18 8.25
CA ARG A 111 12.22 -7.95 7.50
C ARG A 111 10.99 -7.21 8.04
N TRP A 112 11.06 -5.90 7.99
CA TRP A 112 9.97 -4.99 8.29
C TRP A 112 9.84 -3.93 7.19
N MET A 113 8.64 -3.75 6.67
CA MET A 113 8.26 -2.69 5.76
C MET A 113 7.15 -1.88 6.43
N GLY A 114 7.51 -0.74 7.04
CA GLY A 114 6.58 0.15 7.72
C GLY A 114 5.79 0.98 6.73
N LEU A 115 4.50 1.13 6.97
CA LEU A 115 3.59 1.92 6.15
C LEU A 115 3.52 3.37 6.64
N THR A 116 2.98 4.25 5.79
CA THR A 116 2.72 5.66 6.13
C THR A 116 1.73 5.82 7.29
N ILE A 117 0.91 4.82 7.56
CA ILE A 117 0.10 4.75 8.78
C ILE A 117 0.94 4.20 9.94
N LYS A 118 1.02 4.98 11.03
CA LYS A 118 1.85 4.67 12.20
C LYS A 118 1.46 3.34 12.85
N GLY A 119 2.46 2.51 13.13
CA GLY A 119 2.29 1.25 13.85
C GLY A 119 1.95 0.05 12.95
N TYR A 120 1.68 0.27 11.67
CA TYR A 120 1.35 -0.80 10.72
C TYR A 120 2.49 -1.07 9.73
N GLY A 121 2.55 -2.30 9.27
CA GLY A 121 3.57 -2.74 8.33
C GLY A 121 3.31 -4.11 7.75
N ILE A 122 4.15 -4.46 6.78
CA ILE A 122 4.27 -5.81 6.21
C ILE A 122 5.56 -6.40 6.77
N HIS A 123 5.50 -7.57 7.38
CA HIS A 123 6.64 -8.15 8.09
C HIS A 123 6.57 -9.69 8.16
N GLY A 124 7.62 -10.28 8.67
CA GLY A 124 7.68 -11.73 8.92
C GLY A 124 6.90 -12.17 10.15
N THR A 125 7.13 -13.40 10.56
CA THR A 125 6.50 -13.94 11.76
C THR A 125 7.36 -15.06 12.35
N ASN A 126 7.29 -15.22 13.67
CA ASN A 126 7.74 -16.41 14.38
C ASN A 126 6.63 -17.47 14.51
N GLU A 127 5.42 -17.18 13.97
CA GLU A 127 4.26 -18.05 13.96
C GLU A 127 3.88 -18.44 12.52
N PRO A 128 4.62 -19.33 11.83
CA PRO A 128 4.39 -19.64 10.42
C PRO A 128 3.00 -20.21 10.15
N LYS A 129 2.39 -20.88 11.13
CA LYS A 129 1.02 -21.43 11.05
C LYS A 129 -0.06 -20.34 11.04
N SER A 130 0.29 -19.08 11.27
CA SER A 130 -0.62 -17.93 11.18
C SER A 130 -0.89 -17.48 9.73
N ILE A 131 -0.02 -17.82 8.80
CA ILE A 131 -0.17 -17.45 7.39
C ILE A 131 -1.46 -18.05 6.81
N GLY A 132 -2.20 -17.24 6.05
CA GLY A 132 -3.51 -17.58 5.52
C GLY A 132 -4.68 -17.36 6.50
N LYS A 133 -4.42 -16.79 7.69
CA LYS A 133 -5.44 -16.57 8.73
C LYS A 133 -5.60 -15.10 9.08
N ALA A 134 -6.76 -14.74 9.64
CA ALA A 134 -6.99 -13.46 10.30
C ALA A 134 -6.54 -13.56 11.77
N SER A 135 -5.26 -13.33 12.04
CA SER A 135 -4.64 -13.65 13.34
C SER A 135 -3.67 -12.60 13.86
N SER A 136 -3.36 -11.55 13.07
CA SER A 136 -2.47 -10.47 13.51
C SER A 136 -3.21 -9.40 14.32
N HIS A 137 -2.47 -8.41 14.83
CA HIS A 137 -3.01 -7.22 15.46
C HIS A 137 -3.12 -6.05 14.46
N GLY A 138 -3.38 -6.38 13.18
CA GLY A 138 -3.61 -5.42 12.10
C GLY A 138 -2.48 -5.34 11.07
N CYS A 139 -1.25 -5.69 11.40
CA CYS A 139 -0.16 -5.80 10.44
C CYS A 139 -0.35 -6.98 9.49
N ILE A 140 0.30 -6.93 8.34
CA ILE A 140 0.31 -8.00 7.35
C ILE A 140 1.53 -8.89 7.59
N ARG A 141 1.28 -10.19 7.86
CA ARG A 141 2.35 -11.16 8.09
C ARG A 141 2.60 -12.00 6.84
N MET A 142 3.86 -12.19 6.49
CA MET A 142 4.29 -13.03 5.38
C MET A 142 5.16 -14.20 5.87
N ALA A 143 5.14 -15.29 5.12
CA ALA A 143 6.10 -16.36 5.29
C ALA A 143 7.52 -15.84 5.02
N ARG A 144 8.52 -16.37 5.72
CA ARG A 144 9.90 -15.86 5.66
C ARG A 144 10.45 -15.77 4.25
N LYS A 145 10.31 -16.84 3.46
CA LYS A 145 10.82 -16.90 2.08
C LYS A 145 10.17 -15.84 1.19
N ASP A 146 8.85 -15.75 1.25
CA ASP A 146 8.05 -14.82 0.46
C ASP A 146 8.37 -13.35 0.82
N LEU A 147 8.52 -13.09 2.12
CA LEU A 147 8.89 -11.78 2.63
C LEU A 147 10.27 -11.34 2.17
N GLU A 148 11.25 -12.24 2.25
CA GLU A 148 12.63 -11.95 1.85
C GLU A 148 12.71 -11.70 0.34
N GLU A 149 11.99 -12.48 -0.48
CA GLU A 149 11.86 -12.27 -1.93
C GLU A 149 11.22 -10.90 -2.22
N MET A 150 10.03 -10.62 -1.67
CA MET A 150 9.32 -9.37 -1.89
C MET A 150 10.14 -8.15 -1.42
N TYR A 151 10.84 -8.27 -0.30
CA TYR A 151 11.65 -7.19 0.25
C TYR A 151 12.73 -6.72 -0.73
N GLU A 152 13.32 -7.59 -1.53
CA GLU A 152 14.35 -7.20 -2.52
C GLU A 152 13.73 -6.45 -3.73
N MET A 153 12.47 -6.71 -4.04
CA MET A 153 11.78 -6.11 -5.18
C MET A 153 11.23 -4.71 -4.88
N VAL A 154 10.69 -4.51 -3.68
CA VAL A 154 9.99 -3.27 -3.32
C VAL A 154 10.93 -2.16 -2.82
N ARG A 155 10.47 -0.91 -2.83
CA ARG A 155 11.23 0.29 -2.42
C ARG A 155 10.40 1.16 -1.47
N VAL A 156 11.06 2.06 -0.78
CA VAL A 156 10.38 3.16 -0.07
C VAL A 156 9.68 4.04 -1.11
N GLY A 157 8.43 4.40 -0.84
CA GLY A 157 7.56 5.13 -1.75
C GLY A 157 6.62 4.25 -2.58
N ASP A 158 6.85 2.93 -2.68
CA ASP A 158 5.94 2.03 -3.37
C ASP A 158 4.56 2.05 -2.71
N THR A 159 3.51 2.07 -3.53
CA THR A 159 2.11 2.12 -3.07
C THR A 159 1.68 0.79 -2.46
N VAL A 160 0.90 0.87 -1.38
CA VAL A 160 0.29 -0.28 -0.70
C VAL A 160 -1.20 -0.03 -0.54
N GLU A 161 -2.01 -0.82 -1.19
CA GLU A 161 -3.48 -0.77 -1.13
C GLU A 161 -3.99 -1.95 -0.32
N LEU A 162 -4.70 -1.67 0.77
CA LEU A 162 -5.35 -2.68 1.60
C LEU A 162 -6.85 -2.61 1.35
N ILE A 163 -7.40 -3.66 0.75
CA ILE A 163 -8.80 -3.78 0.32
C ILE A 163 -9.53 -4.67 1.31
N GLY A 164 -10.56 -4.11 1.97
CA GLY A 164 -11.30 -4.79 3.04
C GLY A 164 -12.20 -5.91 2.51
N GLN A 165 -12.98 -5.59 1.48
CA GLN A 165 -13.96 -6.50 0.91
C GLN A 165 -13.52 -6.93 -0.50
N ARG A 166 -13.93 -8.14 -0.86
CA ARG A 166 -13.67 -8.66 -2.20
C ARG A 166 -14.40 -7.80 -3.24
N SER A 167 -13.69 -7.44 -4.29
CA SER A 167 -14.18 -6.71 -5.46
C SER A 167 -13.86 -7.47 -6.73
N GLU A 168 -14.36 -7.00 -7.88
CA GLU A 168 -13.98 -7.55 -9.18
C GLU A 168 -12.47 -7.46 -9.42
N GLU A 169 -11.84 -6.38 -9.00
CA GLU A 169 -10.40 -6.19 -9.08
C GLU A 169 -9.64 -7.27 -8.29
N THR A 170 -10.02 -7.51 -7.03
CA THR A 170 -9.39 -8.57 -6.22
C THR A 170 -9.68 -9.95 -6.77
N ALA A 171 -10.85 -10.18 -7.39
CA ALA A 171 -11.16 -11.42 -8.08
C ALA A 171 -10.24 -11.66 -9.29
N GLN A 172 -9.97 -10.64 -10.09
CA GLN A 172 -9.04 -10.72 -11.21
C GLN A 172 -7.60 -10.99 -10.74
N LEU A 173 -7.16 -10.34 -9.64
CA LEU A 173 -5.81 -10.50 -9.11
C LEU A 173 -5.58 -11.86 -8.45
N PHE A 174 -6.57 -12.37 -7.74
CA PHE A 174 -6.42 -13.54 -6.86
C PHE A 174 -7.19 -14.77 -7.30
N GLY A 175 -7.94 -14.67 -8.42
CA GLY A 175 -8.80 -15.72 -8.95
C GLY A 175 -10.09 -15.88 -8.14
N ASP A 176 -11.07 -16.58 -8.74
CA ASP A 176 -12.33 -16.87 -8.07
C ASP A 176 -12.11 -17.91 -6.96
N ARG A 177 -12.23 -17.45 -5.72
CA ARG A 177 -12.47 -18.39 -4.63
C ARG A 177 -13.92 -18.87 -4.80
N LYS A 178 -14.14 -20.16 -5.06
CA LYS A 178 -15.47 -20.75 -4.87
C LYS A 178 -15.95 -20.32 -3.47
N PRO A 179 -17.09 -19.62 -3.34
CA PRO A 179 -17.55 -19.18 -2.03
C PRO A 179 -17.63 -20.41 -1.12
N ALA A 180 -16.92 -20.38 0.00
CA ALA A 180 -17.25 -21.28 1.10
C ALA A 180 -18.72 -20.97 1.37
N THR A 181 -19.59 -21.97 1.21
CA THR A 181 -21.02 -21.90 1.39
C THR A 181 -21.34 -20.97 2.56
N ALA A 182 -21.72 -19.74 2.22
CA ALA A 182 -22.34 -18.87 3.20
C ALA A 182 -23.61 -19.60 3.55
N GLU A 183 -23.71 -20.05 4.79
CA GLU A 183 -24.97 -20.37 5.42
C GLU A 183 -25.89 -19.19 5.11
N GLN A 184 -26.82 -19.39 4.20
CA GLN A 184 -27.84 -18.42 3.88
C GLN A 184 -28.58 -18.17 5.19
N PRO A 185 -28.77 -16.91 5.61
CA PRO A 185 -29.73 -16.65 6.66
C PRO A 185 -31.07 -17.12 6.10
N VAL A 186 -31.65 -18.10 6.78
CA VAL A 186 -33.01 -18.56 6.49
C VAL A 186 -33.90 -17.36 6.71
N VAL A 187 -34.28 -16.69 5.63
CA VAL A 187 -35.34 -15.70 5.64
C VAL A 187 -36.61 -16.49 5.90
N MET A 188 -37.04 -16.50 7.14
CA MET A 188 -38.39 -16.89 7.51
C MET A 188 -39.32 -15.93 6.76
N ALA A 189 -39.80 -16.42 5.63
CA ALA A 189 -40.91 -15.79 4.93
C ALA A 189 -42.13 -15.90 5.85
N SER A 190 -42.44 -14.84 6.57
CA SER A 190 -43.73 -14.61 7.18
C SER A 190 -44.76 -14.43 6.08
N ALA A 191 -45.34 -15.50 5.67
CA ALA A 191 -46.57 -15.47 4.90
C ALA A 191 -47.69 -15.01 5.82
N VAL A 192 -48.16 -13.79 5.61
CA VAL A 192 -49.45 -13.30 6.10
C VAL A 192 -50.50 -13.79 5.13
N PRO A 193 -51.56 -14.51 5.55
CA PRO A 193 -52.80 -14.49 4.84
C PRO A 193 -53.75 -13.51 5.54
N ALA A 194 -54.07 -12.44 4.82
CA ALA A 194 -55.26 -11.65 5.09
C ALA A 194 -56.45 -12.45 4.61
N THR A 195 -57.42 -12.65 5.50
CA THR A 195 -58.83 -12.63 5.13
C THR A 195 -59.68 -12.66 6.42
N ALA A 196 -60.34 -11.60 6.73
CA ALA A 196 -61.63 -11.63 7.41
C ALA A 196 -62.69 -11.84 6.31
N PRO A 197 -63.95 -12.31 6.59
CA PRO A 197 -64.86 -11.58 7.43
C PRO A 197 -65.90 -12.41 8.22
N SER A 198 -66.53 -11.70 9.16
CA SER A 198 -67.97 -11.63 9.39
C SER A 198 -68.73 -12.76 10.09
N ALA A 199 -69.30 -12.35 11.19
CA ALA A 199 -70.66 -12.44 11.59
C ALA A 199 -71.20 -13.63 12.42
N ALA A 200 -71.86 -13.21 13.40
CA ALA A 200 -73.13 -13.73 14.00
C ALA A 200 -72.99 -14.70 15.19
N ALA A 201 -73.26 -14.17 16.31
CA ALA A 201 -74.51 -14.26 17.07
C ALA A 201 -74.64 -15.50 18.01
N SER A 202 -75.13 -15.10 19.17
CA SER A 202 -75.98 -15.85 20.14
C SER A 202 -75.23 -16.94 20.97
N GLU A 203 -75.31 -16.73 22.17
CA GLU A 203 -76.27 -16.79 23.25
C GLU A 203 -75.98 -17.98 24.20
N VAL A 204 -76.07 -17.62 25.45
CA VAL A 204 -76.73 -18.28 26.57
C VAL A 204 -75.96 -19.30 27.41
N ALA A 205 -75.83 -18.85 28.63
CA ALA A 205 -76.18 -19.49 29.90
C ALA A 205 -75.29 -20.59 30.47
N GLY A 206 -74.96 -20.37 31.71
CA GLY A 206 -75.26 -21.32 32.74
C GLY A 206 -74.12 -21.91 33.49
N GLY A 207 -74.05 -21.46 34.73
CA GLY A 207 -74.15 -22.29 35.88
C GLY A 207 -72.81 -22.76 36.52
N ALA A 208 -72.60 -22.14 37.61
CA ALA A 208 -72.39 -22.72 38.93
C ALA A 208 -71.50 -23.96 39.10
N ASN A 209 -70.38 -23.81 39.76
CA ASN A 209 -70.18 -24.21 41.16
C ASN A 209 -68.79 -23.82 41.60
#